data_898b71d7bd1795538d7b00b2db4651b0
#
_entry.id   898b71d7bd1795538d7b00b2db4651b0
#
_cell.length_a   1.000
_cell.length_b   1.000
_cell.length_c   1.000
_cell.angle_alpha   90.00
_cell.angle_beta   90.00
_cell.angle_gamma   90.00
#
_symmetry.space_group_name_H-M   'P 1'
#
loop_
_entity.id
_entity.type
_entity.pdbx_description
1 polymer ?
#
loop_
_entity_poly.entity_id
_entity_poly.type
_entity_poly.pdbx_seq_one_letter_code
_entity_poly.pdbx_strand_id
1 'polypeptide(L)'
;MGNGKDHYYNKSKQEGYRTRAAYKLKQIDDEFGLLFGGATVVDLGAAPGGWLQVAAEEAGARGRVIGVDFQRIDDIDTEAGVQTIRGDMTEADTREQIRQAAGTGGVDVVLSDMAPNMTGEYNLDHARSVHLARQALDTAREVLTDGGHFAVKVFDGQDFKDFLADVEEEFAFTRTYTPDASRDSSSELYVVAKNRVDAPVEEGDVLEVDVVGEGDEGDGVAKVEGYTIFVPDAAEGETVEVEVTDVKPNFGFAEKR
;
A
#
# COMPACT_ATOMS: atom_id res chain seq x y z
N MET A 1 -17.44 -6.71 -30.97
CA MET A 1 -16.09 -6.34 -30.48
C MET A 1 -15.93 -6.91 -29.07
N GLY A 2 -15.39 -8.11 -28.94
CA GLY A 2 -15.38 -8.90 -27.71
C GLY A 2 -14.03 -9.56 -27.43
N ASN A 3 -12.92 -9.00 -27.95
CA ASN A 3 -11.63 -9.70 -27.95
C ASN A 3 -10.73 -9.49 -26.71
N GLY A 4 -10.91 -8.46 -25.89
CA GLY A 4 -10.02 -8.21 -24.75
C GLY A 4 -10.26 -9.14 -23.55
N LYS A 5 -11.53 -9.52 -23.32
CA LYS A 5 -11.90 -10.42 -22.18
C LYS A 5 -11.35 -11.83 -22.34
N ASP A 6 -11.30 -12.34 -23.57
CA ASP A 6 -10.80 -13.69 -23.82
C ASP A 6 -9.27 -13.77 -23.81
N HIS A 7 -8.57 -12.68 -24.15
CA HIS A 7 -7.11 -12.70 -24.25
C HIS A 7 -6.45 -13.04 -22.90
N TYR A 8 -6.65 -12.23 -21.84
CA TYR A 8 -6.03 -12.47 -20.53
C TYR A 8 -6.57 -13.71 -19.83
N TYR A 9 -7.84 -14.08 -20.06
CA TYR A 9 -8.39 -15.33 -19.56
C TYR A 9 -7.69 -16.53 -20.21
N ASN A 10 -7.57 -16.53 -21.54
CA ASN A 10 -6.92 -17.61 -22.25
C ASN A 10 -5.41 -17.68 -21.91
N LYS A 11 -4.77 -16.51 -21.81
CA LYS A 11 -3.36 -16.40 -21.43
C LYS A 11 -3.13 -16.94 -20.02
N SER A 12 -4.00 -16.62 -19.03
CA SER A 12 -3.87 -17.16 -17.68
C SER A 12 -3.97 -18.69 -17.64
N LYS A 13 -4.82 -19.28 -18.47
CA LYS A 13 -4.92 -20.75 -18.59
C LYS A 13 -3.68 -21.38 -19.21
N GLN A 14 -3.09 -20.72 -20.20
CA GLN A 14 -1.88 -21.22 -20.88
C GLN A 14 -0.64 -21.12 -20.00
N GLU A 15 -0.54 -20.07 -19.19
CA GLU A 15 0.60 -19.80 -18.31
C GLU A 15 0.42 -20.38 -16.89
N GLY A 16 -0.72 -21.05 -16.61
CA GLY A 16 -0.95 -21.72 -15.33
C GLY A 16 -1.43 -20.80 -14.20
N TYR A 17 -1.80 -19.56 -14.49
CA TYR A 17 -2.38 -18.68 -13.46
C TYR A 17 -3.81 -19.05 -13.14
N ARG A 18 -4.14 -19.01 -11.85
CA ARG A 18 -5.48 -19.34 -11.33
C ARG A 18 -6.55 -18.37 -11.82
N THR A 19 -6.17 -17.11 -12.03
CA THR A 19 -7.08 -16.07 -12.51
C THR A 19 -6.41 -15.12 -13.50
N ARG A 20 -7.21 -14.47 -14.35
CA ARG A 20 -6.74 -13.38 -15.20
C ARG A 20 -6.24 -12.16 -14.39
N ALA A 21 -6.65 -12.05 -13.12
CA ALA A 21 -6.22 -10.96 -12.23
C ALA A 21 -4.70 -10.96 -12.00
N ALA A 22 -4.02 -12.10 -12.18
CA ALA A 22 -2.56 -12.19 -12.13
C ALA A 22 -1.90 -11.15 -13.06
N TYR A 23 -2.46 -10.90 -14.25
CA TYR A 23 -1.90 -9.91 -15.17
C TYR A 23 -2.08 -8.45 -14.73
N LYS A 24 -3.06 -8.17 -13.88
CA LYS A 24 -3.19 -6.84 -13.28
C LYS A 24 -1.99 -6.56 -12.38
N LEU A 25 -1.66 -7.51 -11.49
CA LEU A 25 -0.49 -7.36 -10.63
C LEU A 25 0.81 -7.31 -11.42
N LYS A 26 0.98 -8.16 -12.45
CA LYS A 26 2.15 -8.07 -13.33
C LYS A 26 2.31 -6.70 -13.97
N GLN A 27 1.24 -6.11 -14.52
CA GLN A 27 1.28 -4.78 -15.12
C GLN A 27 1.53 -3.66 -14.11
N ILE A 28 0.98 -3.80 -12.89
CA ILE A 28 1.28 -2.87 -11.79
C ILE A 28 2.76 -2.98 -11.41
N ASP A 29 3.28 -4.19 -11.30
CA ASP A 29 4.68 -4.41 -10.93
C ASP A 29 5.66 -3.98 -12.02
N ASP A 30 5.36 -4.30 -13.28
CA ASP A 30 6.13 -3.84 -14.45
C ASP A 30 6.25 -2.31 -14.51
N GLU A 31 5.20 -1.58 -14.13
CA GLU A 31 5.16 -0.10 -14.15
C GLU A 31 5.85 0.52 -12.93
N PHE A 32 5.65 -0.05 -11.74
CA PHE A 32 6.03 0.59 -10.48
C PHE A 32 7.17 -0.12 -9.74
N GLY A 33 7.46 -1.38 -10.02
CA GLY A 33 8.48 -2.16 -9.31
C GLY A 33 8.17 -2.27 -7.82
N LEU A 34 7.03 -2.87 -7.48
CA LEU A 34 6.62 -3.09 -6.09
C LEU A 34 7.23 -4.34 -5.49
N LEU A 35 7.36 -5.39 -6.31
CA LEU A 35 7.83 -6.70 -5.90
C LEU A 35 9.33 -6.83 -6.14
N PHE A 36 10.02 -7.56 -5.27
CA PHE A 36 11.45 -7.77 -5.39
C PHE A 36 11.90 -9.07 -4.72
N GLY A 37 13.04 -9.58 -5.14
CA GLY A 37 13.57 -10.85 -4.64
C GLY A 37 13.87 -10.82 -3.14
N GLY A 38 13.25 -11.73 -2.39
CA GLY A 38 13.36 -11.84 -0.94
C GLY A 38 12.30 -11.07 -0.16
N ALA A 39 11.38 -10.36 -0.81
CA ALA A 39 10.32 -9.60 -0.16
C ALA A 39 9.36 -10.49 0.67
N THR A 40 8.84 -9.93 1.74
CA THR A 40 7.68 -10.45 2.47
C THR A 40 6.43 -9.72 1.96
N VAL A 41 5.55 -10.43 1.28
CA VAL A 41 4.35 -9.88 0.62
C VAL A 41 3.09 -10.39 1.30
N VAL A 42 2.14 -9.51 1.57
CA VAL A 42 0.79 -9.85 2.05
C VAL A 42 -0.23 -9.54 0.95
N ASP A 43 -1.07 -10.51 0.59
CA ASP A 43 -2.18 -10.35 -0.36
C ASP A 43 -3.51 -10.49 0.39
N LEU A 44 -4.26 -9.39 0.49
CA LEU A 44 -5.54 -9.29 1.17
C LEU A 44 -6.68 -9.54 0.17
N GLY A 45 -7.54 -10.54 0.47
CA GLY A 45 -8.55 -11.04 -0.46
C GLY A 45 -7.93 -11.94 -1.53
N ALA A 46 -6.99 -12.78 -1.12
CA ALA A 46 -6.09 -13.51 -2.00
C ALA A 46 -6.73 -14.63 -2.82
N ALA A 47 -7.89 -15.15 -2.43
CA ALA A 47 -8.54 -16.25 -3.14
C ALA A 47 -8.92 -15.87 -4.58
N PRO A 48 -8.73 -16.80 -5.54
CA PRO A 48 -8.21 -18.14 -5.45
C PRO A 48 -6.67 -18.28 -5.54
N GLY A 49 -5.90 -17.18 -5.49
CA GLY A 49 -4.43 -17.19 -5.42
C GLY A 49 -3.71 -16.74 -6.69
N GLY A 50 -4.37 -16.01 -7.60
CA GLY A 50 -3.72 -15.51 -8.81
C GLY A 50 -2.62 -14.47 -8.53
N TRP A 51 -2.85 -13.57 -7.56
CA TRP A 51 -1.86 -12.60 -7.12
C TRP A 51 -0.77 -13.24 -6.27
N LEU A 52 -1.11 -14.24 -5.44
CA LEU A 52 -0.11 -15.01 -4.70
C LEU A 52 0.91 -15.70 -5.62
N GLN A 53 0.47 -16.22 -6.78
CA GLN A 53 1.39 -16.81 -7.75
C GLN A 53 2.41 -15.79 -8.26
N VAL A 54 1.94 -14.61 -8.67
CA VAL A 54 2.82 -13.54 -9.17
C VAL A 54 3.75 -13.05 -8.07
N ALA A 55 3.21 -12.79 -6.87
CA ALA A 55 4.03 -12.36 -5.74
C ALA A 55 5.11 -13.38 -5.37
N ALA A 56 4.78 -14.68 -5.44
CA ALA A 56 5.73 -15.76 -5.16
C ALA A 56 6.81 -15.90 -6.26
N GLU A 57 6.45 -15.70 -7.52
CA GLU A 57 7.41 -15.68 -8.64
C GLU A 57 8.44 -14.56 -8.45
N GLU A 58 8.00 -13.34 -8.15
CA GLU A 58 8.87 -12.17 -8.00
C GLU A 58 9.69 -12.19 -6.68
N ALA A 59 9.08 -12.65 -5.59
CA ALA A 59 9.78 -12.77 -4.31
C ALA A 59 10.83 -13.90 -4.31
N GLY A 60 10.61 -14.96 -5.10
CA GLY A 60 11.54 -16.07 -5.30
C GLY A 60 11.84 -16.86 -4.03
N ALA A 61 12.81 -17.77 -4.09
CA ALA A 61 13.11 -18.76 -3.04
C ALA A 61 13.44 -18.17 -1.65
N ARG A 62 13.82 -16.90 -1.56
CA ARG A 62 14.08 -16.21 -0.28
C ARG A 62 12.92 -15.39 0.19
N GLY A 63 11.89 -15.22 -0.65
CA GLY A 63 10.70 -14.46 -0.33
C GLY A 63 9.70 -15.23 0.51
N ARG A 64 8.76 -14.48 1.06
CA ARG A 64 7.63 -14.99 1.82
C ARG A 64 6.36 -14.33 1.34
N VAL A 65 5.33 -15.12 1.08
CA VAL A 65 4.03 -14.60 0.61
C VAL A 65 2.94 -15.10 1.53
N ILE A 66 2.11 -14.19 2.02
CA ILE A 66 1.05 -14.46 2.98
C ILE A 66 -0.27 -14.07 2.34
N GLY A 67 -1.10 -15.05 2.03
CA GLY A 67 -2.45 -14.82 1.50
C GLY A 67 -3.50 -14.84 2.60
N VAL A 68 -4.36 -13.83 2.63
CA VAL A 68 -5.46 -13.72 3.61
C VAL A 68 -6.79 -13.70 2.87
N ASP A 69 -7.73 -14.60 3.22
CA ASP A 69 -9.06 -14.62 2.64
C ASP A 69 -10.06 -15.38 3.58
N PHE A 70 -11.34 -15.08 3.45
CA PHE A 70 -12.42 -15.88 4.06
C PHE A 70 -12.52 -17.27 3.45
N GLN A 71 -12.19 -17.39 2.16
CA GLN A 71 -12.22 -18.64 1.41
C GLN A 71 -10.92 -19.40 1.64
N ARG A 72 -11.02 -20.72 1.51
CA ARG A 72 -9.83 -21.55 1.45
C ARG A 72 -9.10 -21.31 0.14
N ILE A 73 -7.79 -21.12 0.24
CA ILE A 73 -6.87 -21.05 -0.89
C ILE A 73 -6.15 -22.41 -0.97
N ASP A 74 -6.17 -23.03 -2.14
CA ASP A 74 -5.43 -24.26 -2.37
C ASP A 74 -3.91 -23.95 -2.43
N ASP A 75 -3.07 -24.96 -2.12
CA ASP A 75 -1.63 -24.83 -2.10
C ASP A 75 -1.08 -24.32 -3.44
N ILE A 76 -0.10 -23.42 -3.38
CA ILE A 76 0.57 -22.86 -4.54
C ILE A 76 1.92 -23.52 -4.66
N ASP A 77 2.17 -24.16 -5.82
CA ASP A 77 3.47 -24.77 -6.14
C ASP A 77 4.44 -23.68 -6.60
N THR A 78 5.41 -23.35 -5.74
CA THR A 78 6.36 -22.26 -5.96
C THR A 78 7.60 -22.43 -5.08
N GLU A 79 8.70 -21.78 -5.45
CA GLU A 79 9.94 -21.77 -4.65
C GLU A 79 9.86 -20.86 -3.42
N ALA A 80 9.03 -19.83 -3.44
CA ALA A 80 8.82 -18.94 -2.30
C ALA A 80 8.05 -19.63 -1.17
N GLY A 81 8.29 -19.20 0.07
CA GLY A 81 7.47 -19.64 1.21
C GLY A 81 6.07 -19.02 1.14
N VAL A 82 5.06 -19.79 0.72
CA VAL A 82 3.66 -19.32 0.72
C VAL A 82 2.93 -19.86 1.94
N GLN A 83 2.30 -18.97 2.69
CA GLN A 83 1.41 -19.28 3.81
C GLN A 83 0.03 -18.66 3.56
N THR A 84 -1.05 -19.40 3.88
CA THR A 84 -2.41 -18.88 3.78
C THR A 84 -3.05 -18.78 5.16
N ILE A 85 -3.71 -17.66 5.41
CA ILE A 85 -4.48 -17.39 6.63
C ILE A 85 -5.94 -17.27 6.24
N ARG A 86 -6.78 -18.12 6.86
CA ARG A 86 -8.21 -17.99 6.68
C ARG A 86 -8.80 -17.10 7.76
N GLY A 87 -9.18 -15.89 7.40
CA GLY A 87 -9.66 -14.89 8.36
C GLY A 87 -10.17 -13.62 7.71
N ASP A 88 -10.68 -12.76 8.55
CA ASP A 88 -11.06 -11.40 8.21
C ASP A 88 -9.89 -10.47 8.54
N MET A 89 -9.37 -9.74 7.56
CA MET A 89 -8.26 -8.81 7.77
C MET A 89 -8.61 -7.67 8.74
N THR A 90 -9.91 -7.41 8.97
CA THR A 90 -10.38 -6.39 9.92
C THR A 90 -10.30 -6.84 11.38
N GLU A 91 -10.12 -8.13 11.60
CA GLU A 91 -10.01 -8.72 12.93
C GLU A 91 -8.56 -8.64 13.45
N ALA A 92 -8.40 -8.18 14.69
CA ALA A 92 -7.08 -8.06 15.33
C ALA A 92 -6.30 -9.39 15.34
N ASP A 93 -7.00 -10.50 15.58
CA ASP A 93 -6.40 -11.83 15.57
C ASP A 93 -5.82 -12.20 14.20
N THR A 94 -6.47 -11.81 13.11
CA THR A 94 -5.97 -12.06 11.75
C THR A 94 -4.74 -11.20 11.48
N ARG A 95 -4.74 -9.93 11.86
CA ARG A 95 -3.57 -9.04 11.72
C ARG A 95 -2.39 -9.52 12.55
N GLU A 96 -2.64 -10.05 13.75
CA GLU A 96 -1.59 -10.67 14.56
C GLU A 96 -1.02 -11.93 13.89
N GLN A 97 -1.85 -12.78 13.26
CA GLN A 97 -1.38 -13.92 12.49
C GLN A 97 -0.53 -13.48 11.27
N ILE A 98 -0.88 -12.36 10.62
CA ILE A 98 -0.06 -11.78 9.54
C ILE A 98 1.32 -11.39 10.10
N ARG A 99 1.39 -10.65 11.21
CA ARG A 99 2.67 -10.27 11.84
C ARG A 99 3.52 -11.48 12.22
N GLN A 100 2.90 -12.50 12.81
CA GLN A 100 3.59 -13.75 13.15
C GLN A 100 4.13 -14.49 11.93
N ALA A 101 3.32 -14.56 10.85
CA ALA A 101 3.73 -15.16 9.59
C ALA A 101 4.85 -14.37 8.89
N ALA A 102 4.83 -13.03 8.97
CA ALA A 102 5.88 -12.17 8.44
C ALA A 102 7.20 -12.33 9.21
N GLY A 103 7.13 -12.61 10.52
CA GLY A 103 8.31 -12.77 11.37
C GLY A 103 8.98 -11.42 11.69
N THR A 104 10.24 -11.48 12.15
CA THR A 104 10.98 -10.29 12.63
C THR A 104 11.37 -9.30 11.55
N GLY A 105 11.29 -9.67 10.27
CA GLY A 105 11.59 -8.78 9.14
C GLY A 105 10.45 -7.84 8.78
N GLY A 106 9.24 -8.13 9.29
CA GLY A 106 8.03 -7.37 8.94
C GLY A 106 7.52 -7.66 7.53
N VAL A 107 6.66 -6.78 7.02
CA VAL A 107 6.04 -6.89 5.70
C VAL A 107 6.57 -5.78 4.80
N ASP A 108 7.08 -6.15 3.62
CA ASP A 108 7.61 -5.19 2.65
C ASP A 108 6.53 -4.68 1.69
N VAL A 109 5.53 -5.51 1.38
CA VAL A 109 4.49 -5.17 0.40
C VAL A 109 3.13 -5.67 0.86
N VAL A 110 2.12 -4.80 0.86
CA VAL A 110 0.71 -5.17 1.04
C VAL A 110 -0.06 -4.92 -0.25
N LEU A 111 -0.74 -5.95 -0.70
CA LEU A 111 -1.53 -5.97 -1.93
C LEU A 111 -3.00 -6.24 -1.60
N SER A 112 -3.93 -5.68 -2.41
CA SER A 112 -5.34 -6.01 -2.30
C SER A 112 -6.09 -5.85 -3.64
N ASP A 113 -6.62 -6.96 -4.16
CA ASP A 113 -7.57 -6.96 -5.30
C ASP A 113 -9.01 -7.22 -4.85
N MET A 114 -9.35 -6.90 -3.59
CA MET A 114 -10.69 -7.11 -3.07
C MET A 114 -11.75 -6.32 -3.84
N ALA A 115 -12.92 -6.90 -3.98
CA ALA A 115 -14.10 -6.24 -4.52
C ALA A 115 -15.30 -6.52 -3.62
N PRO A 116 -16.21 -5.55 -3.46
CA PRO A 116 -17.47 -5.81 -2.78
C PRO A 116 -18.35 -6.78 -3.60
N ASN A 117 -19.32 -7.39 -2.94
CA ASN A 117 -20.41 -8.08 -3.64
C ASN A 117 -21.21 -7.02 -4.41
N MET A 118 -21.10 -7.04 -5.74
CA MET A 118 -21.71 -6.04 -6.62
C MET A 118 -23.22 -6.12 -6.56
N THR A 119 -23.86 -4.97 -6.29
CA THR A 119 -25.32 -4.83 -6.29
C THR A 119 -25.85 -4.33 -7.63
N GLY A 120 -24.99 -3.70 -8.42
CA GLY A 120 -25.33 -2.98 -9.65
C GLY A 120 -25.73 -1.52 -9.41
N GLU A 121 -25.81 -1.08 -8.15
CA GLU A 121 -26.00 0.32 -7.78
C GLU A 121 -24.63 1.00 -7.63
N TYR A 122 -24.30 1.89 -8.56
CA TYR A 122 -22.98 2.51 -8.68
C TYR A 122 -22.48 3.13 -7.36
N ASN A 123 -23.29 3.98 -6.73
CA ASN A 123 -22.89 4.67 -5.50
C ASN A 123 -22.66 3.73 -4.33
N LEU A 124 -23.49 2.67 -4.22
CA LEU A 124 -23.34 1.69 -3.15
C LEU A 124 -22.12 0.81 -3.35
N ASP A 125 -21.90 0.37 -4.59
CA ASP A 125 -20.75 -0.47 -4.93
C ASP A 125 -19.44 0.32 -4.79
N HIS A 126 -19.44 1.61 -5.15
CA HIS A 126 -18.33 2.52 -4.92
C HIS A 126 -18.01 2.68 -3.43
N ALA A 127 -19.00 3.07 -2.60
CA ALA A 127 -18.79 3.28 -1.17
C ALA A 127 -18.25 2.00 -0.45
N ARG A 128 -18.75 0.82 -0.86
CA ARG A 128 -18.24 -0.45 -0.34
C ARG A 128 -16.81 -0.74 -0.80
N SER A 129 -16.46 -0.36 -2.02
CA SER A 129 -15.10 -0.51 -2.52
C SER A 129 -14.10 0.36 -1.76
N VAL A 130 -14.45 1.65 -1.52
CA VAL A 130 -13.64 2.57 -0.70
C VAL A 130 -13.51 2.04 0.73
N HIS A 131 -14.58 1.50 1.31
CA HIS A 131 -14.53 0.90 2.65
C HIS A 131 -13.55 -0.27 2.71
N LEU A 132 -13.55 -1.18 1.73
CA LEU A 132 -12.59 -2.28 1.66
C LEU A 132 -11.15 -1.77 1.47
N ALA A 133 -10.97 -0.73 0.65
CA ALA A 133 -9.66 -0.14 0.43
C ALA A 133 -9.10 0.53 1.70
N ARG A 134 -9.95 1.21 2.49
CA ARG A 134 -9.56 1.75 3.81
C ARG A 134 -9.16 0.67 4.80
N GLN A 135 -9.89 -0.44 4.86
CA GLN A 135 -9.54 -1.57 5.71
C GLN A 135 -8.21 -2.21 5.30
N ALA A 136 -7.91 -2.25 3.98
CA ALA A 136 -6.61 -2.70 3.50
C ALA A 136 -5.50 -1.71 3.90
N LEU A 137 -5.74 -0.40 3.84
CA LEU A 137 -4.81 0.63 4.31
C LEU A 137 -4.56 0.52 5.82
N ASP A 138 -5.62 0.35 6.63
CA ASP A 138 -5.48 0.16 8.07
C ASP A 138 -4.64 -1.08 8.42
N THR A 139 -4.83 -2.17 7.67
CA THR A 139 -3.98 -3.36 7.81
C THR A 139 -2.54 -3.05 7.40
N ALA A 140 -2.33 -2.32 6.31
CA ALA A 140 -1.00 -1.92 5.85
C ALA A 140 -0.27 -1.05 6.88
N ARG A 141 -0.96 -0.09 7.51
CA ARG A 141 -0.42 0.73 8.61
C ARG A 141 0.13 -0.10 9.76
N GLU A 142 -0.55 -1.19 10.09
CA GLU A 142 -0.18 -2.05 11.23
C GLU A 142 0.95 -3.05 10.92
N VAL A 143 1.12 -3.45 9.66
CA VAL A 143 2.03 -4.56 9.33
C VAL A 143 3.22 -4.17 8.45
N LEU A 144 3.12 -3.10 7.64
CA LEU A 144 4.21 -2.63 6.78
C LEU A 144 5.38 -2.09 7.61
N THR A 145 6.57 -2.44 7.18
CA THR A 145 7.81 -1.78 7.62
C THR A 145 7.96 -0.41 6.96
N ASP A 146 8.87 0.41 7.50
CA ASP A 146 9.32 1.62 6.83
C ASP A 146 9.90 1.30 5.47
N GLY A 147 9.61 2.16 4.49
CA GLY A 147 9.97 1.94 3.09
C GLY A 147 9.07 0.93 2.37
N GLY A 148 8.10 0.32 3.06
CA GLY A 148 7.18 -0.66 2.48
C GLY A 148 6.27 -0.08 1.40
N HIS A 149 5.63 -0.97 0.64
CA HIS A 149 4.81 -0.62 -0.53
C HIS A 149 3.38 -1.12 -0.37
N PHE A 150 2.45 -0.42 -1.01
CA PHE A 150 1.03 -0.73 -0.97
C PHE A 150 0.39 -0.64 -2.35
N ALA A 151 -0.46 -1.59 -2.70
CA ALA A 151 -1.29 -1.50 -3.88
C ALA A 151 -2.69 -2.03 -3.58
N VAL A 152 -3.71 -1.22 -3.86
CA VAL A 152 -5.09 -1.55 -3.55
C VAL A 152 -6.02 -1.19 -4.68
N LYS A 153 -6.96 -2.09 -4.98
CA LYS A 153 -8.06 -1.79 -5.89
C LYS A 153 -9.12 -0.93 -5.22
N VAL A 154 -9.61 0.05 -5.97
CA VAL A 154 -10.75 0.88 -5.58
C VAL A 154 -11.57 1.21 -6.82
N PHE A 155 -12.85 1.54 -6.67
CA PHE A 155 -13.67 2.07 -7.77
C PHE A 155 -13.62 3.60 -7.75
N ASP A 156 -13.50 4.22 -8.92
CA ASP A 156 -13.62 5.67 -9.07
C ASP A 156 -15.01 6.15 -8.63
N GLY A 157 -15.07 7.29 -7.94
CA GLY A 157 -16.32 7.86 -7.43
C GLY A 157 -16.11 8.98 -6.40
N GLN A 158 -17.19 9.33 -5.69
CA GLN A 158 -17.26 10.52 -4.84
C GLN A 158 -16.21 10.52 -3.71
N ASP A 159 -16.03 9.38 -3.02
CA ASP A 159 -15.19 9.28 -1.82
C ASP A 159 -13.73 8.88 -2.16
N PHE A 160 -13.42 8.76 -3.46
CA PHE A 160 -12.10 8.32 -3.91
C PHE A 160 -10.99 9.32 -3.56
N LYS A 161 -11.27 10.62 -3.69
CA LYS A 161 -10.27 11.67 -3.41
C LYS A 161 -9.86 11.71 -1.95
N ASP A 162 -10.82 11.52 -1.05
CA ASP A 162 -10.53 11.50 0.40
C ASP A 162 -9.71 10.25 0.75
N PHE A 163 -10.02 9.11 0.15
CA PHE A 163 -9.20 7.90 0.32
C PHE A 163 -7.78 8.07 -0.25
N LEU A 164 -7.65 8.72 -1.41
CA LEU A 164 -6.34 8.98 -2.00
C LEU A 164 -5.49 9.87 -1.08
N ALA A 165 -6.11 10.91 -0.49
CA ALA A 165 -5.44 11.78 0.47
C ALA A 165 -4.96 11.00 1.71
N ASP A 166 -5.78 10.09 2.26
CA ASP A 166 -5.37 9.23 3.38
C ASP A 166 -4.15 8.36 3.03
N VAL A 167 -4.03 7.90 1.77
CA VAL A 167 -2.85 7.14 1.32
C VAL A 167 -1.64 8.06 1.13
N GLU A 168 -1.84 9.26 0.61
CA GLU A 168 -0.77 10.25 0.40
C GLU A 168 -0.15 10.74 1.71
N GLU A 169 -0.87 10.67 2.82
CA GLU A 169 -0.36 10.97 4.16
C GLU A 169 0.60 9.90 4.72
N GLU A 170 0.58 8.69 4.17
CA GLU A 170 1.36 7.54 4.69
C GLU A 170 2.58 7.20 3.82
N PHE A 171 2.58 7.60 2.55
CA PHE A 171 3.57 7.14 1.58
C PHE A 171 4.24 8.28 0.83
N ALA A 172 5.56 8.21 0.67
CA ALA A 172 6.35 9.20 -0.05
C ALA A 172 6.01 9.32 -1.55
N PHE A 173 5.39 8.29 -2.11
CA PHE A 173 4.96 8.25 -3.51
C PHE A 173 3.61 7.59 -3.62
N THR A 174 2.67 8.22 -4.30
CA THR A 174 1.34 7.67 -4.58
C THR A 174 0.93 7.97 -6.03
N ARG A 175 0.37 6.99 -6.72
CA ARG A 175 -0.16 7.11 -8.09
C ARG A 175 -1.39 6.24 -8.27
N THR A 176 -2.26 6.66 -9.15
CA THR A 176 -3.38 5.85 -9.64
C THR A 176 -3.02 5.20 -10.95
N TYR A 177 -3.47 3.96 -11.15
CA TYR A 177 -3.18 3.18 -12.35
C TYR A 177 -4.35 2.27 -12.71
N THR A 178 -4.61 2.15 -14.00
CA THR A 178 -5.60 1.20 -14.54
C THR A 178 -4.89 0.22 -15.47
N PRO A 179 -4.65 -1.03 -15.03
CA PRO A 179 -4.01 -2.04 -15.87
C PRO A 179 -4.84 -2.36 -17.11
N ASP A 180 -4.19 -2.61 -18.25
CA ASP A 180 -4.85 -3.08 -19.50
C ASP A 180 -5.60 -4.41 -19.29
N ALA A 181 -5.17 -5.20 -18.30
CA ALA A 181 -5.87 -6.41 -17.89
C ALA A 181 -7.19 -6.13 -17.16
N SER A 182 -7.52 -4.89 -16.81
CA SER A 182 -8.83 -4.49 -16.31
C SER A 182 -9.90 -4.61 -17.38
N ARG A 183 -11.18 -4.61 -17.00
CA ARG A 183 -12.28 -4.68 -17.96
C ARG A 183 -12.62 -3.27 -18.42
N ASP A 184 -12.79 -3.06 -19.71
CA ASP A 184 -13.18 -1.76 -20.29
C ASP A 184 -14.46 -1.15 -19.69
N SER A 185 -15.34 -1.99 -19.14
CA SER A 185 -16.60 -1.59 -18.51
C SER A 185 -16.51 -1.43 -16.98
N SER A 186 -15.32 -1.57 -16.40
CA SER A 186 -15.11 -1.43 -14.96
C SER A 186 -14.62 -0.03 -14.64
N SER A 187 -15.15 0.55 -13.57
CA SER A 187 -14.60 1.78 -12.95
C SER A 187 -13.45 1.48 -11.98
N GLU A 188 -12.90 0.27 -12.01
CA GLU A 188 -11.79 -0.11 -11.14
C GLU A 188 -10.51 0.60 -11.53
N LEU A 189 -9.81 1.06 -10.52
CA LEU A 189 -8.44 1.55 -10.60
C LEU A 189 -7.66 1.04 -9.40
N TYR A 190 -6.35 1.17 -9.46
CA TYR A 190 -5.46 0.83 -8.35
C TYR A 190 -4.79 2.10 -7.83
N VAL A 191 -4.77 2.24 -6.51
CA VAL A 191 -3.88 3.17 -5.84
C VAL A 191 -2.60 2.40 -5.53
N VAL A 192 -1.49 2.88 -6.07
CA VAL A 192 -0.14 2.32 -5.89
C VAL A 192 0.66 3.32 -5.08
N ALA A 193 1.17 2.89 -3.94
CA ALA A 193 1.91 3.72 -3.02
C ALA A 193 3.24 3.05 -2.62
N LYS A 194 4.30 3.84 -2.52
CA LYS A 194 5.65 3.34 -2.23
C LYS A 194 6.31 4.14 -1.13
N ASN A 195 7.22 3.46 -0.44
CA ASN A 195 8.03 4.05 0.61
C ASN A 195 7.14 4.63 1.71
N ARG A 196 6.51 3.71 2.47
CA ARG A 196 5.83 4.09 3.72
C ARG A 196 6.81 4.81 4.63
N VAL A 197 6.38 5.89 5.23
CA VAL A 197 7.21 6.67 6.15
C VAL A 197 6.56 6.66 7.52
N ASP A 198 7.34 6.24 8.51
CA ASP A 198 7.00 6.42 9.92
C ASP A 198 7.76 7.67 10.39
N ALA A 199 7.07 8.80 10.43
CA ALA A 199 7.69 10.05 10.85
C ALA A 199 8.09 9.94 12.34
N PRO A 200 9.31 10.38 12.71
CA PRO A 200 9.78 10.31 14.10
C PRO A 200 9.13 11.35 15.02
N VAL A 201 8.12 12.07 14.53
CA VAL A 201 7.40 13.13 15.22
C VAL A 201 5.90 13.04 14.95
N GLU A 202 5.10 13.50 15.88
CA GLU A 202 3.65 13.60 15.76
C GLU A 202 3.19 15.07 15.84
N GLU A 203 2.03 15.38 15.27
CA GLU A 203 1.40 16.68 15.41
C GLU A 203 1.14 17.00 16.89
N GLY A 204 1.57 18.18 17.34
CA GLY A 204 1.51 18.60 18.74
C GLY A 204 2.76 18.30 19.56
N ASP A 205 3.75 17.59 19.01
CA ASP A 205 5.03 17.39 19.67
C ASP A 205 5.76 18.72 19.88
N VAL A 206 6.35 18.86 21.06
CA VAL A 206 7.20 20.02 21.41
C VAL A 206 8.65 19.58 21.51
N LEU A 207 9.47 20.12 20.65
CA LEU A 207 10.86 19.72 20.45
C LEU A 207 11.79 20.93 20.46
N GLU A 208 13.03 20.74 20.96
CA GLU A 208 14.13 21.64 20.69
C GLU A 208 14.88 21.15 19.46
N VAL A 209 14.99 21.99 18.42
CA VAL A 209 15.62 21.63 17.14
C VAL A 209 16.70 22.62 16.74
N ASP A 210 17.76 22.12 16.12
CA ASP A 210 18.79 22.94 15.51
C ASP A 210 18.44 23.21 14.03
N VAL A 211 18.38 24.47 13.64
CA VAL A 211 18.14 24.89 12.26
C VAL A 211 19.45 24.76 11.47
N VAL A 212 19.49 23.82 10.55
CA VAL A 212 20.68 23.41 9.79
C VAL A 212 20.76 23.98 8.38
N GLY A 213 19.76 24.74 7.97
CA GLY A 213 19.70 25.36 6.64
C GLY A 213 18.45 26.21 6.46
N GLU A 214 18.27 26.73 5.24
CA GLU A 214 17.11 27.53 4.82
C GLU A 214 16.44 26.85 3.61
N GLY A 215 15.12 26.76 3.64
CA GLY A 215 14.31 26.28 2.53
C GLY A 215 14.11 27.31 1.43
N ASP A 216 13.57 26.88 0.28
CA ASP A 216 13.36 27.74 -0.90
C ASP A 216 12.41 28.93 -0.64
N GLU A 217 11.52 28.81 0.35
CA GLU A 217 10.57 29.86 0.75
C GLU A 217 11.09 30.74 1.90
N GLY A 218 12.31 30.47 2.39
CA GLY A 218 12.94 31.20 3.47
C GLY A 218 12.66 30.67 4.87
N ASP A 219 11.99 29.52 4.98
CA ASP A 219 11.79 28.84 6.25
C ASP A 219 13.06 28.14 6.72
N GLY A 220 13.30 28.13 8.03
CA GLY A 220 14.39 27.36 8.61
C GLY A 220 14.16 25.86 8.39
N VAL A 221 15.23 25.11 8.13
CA VAL A 221 15.23 23.66 7.97
C VAL A 221 15.89 23.01 9.17
N ALA A 222 15.16 22.18 9.89
CA ALA A 222 15.68 21.34 10.96
C ALA A 222 15.62 19.84 10.58
N LYS A 223 16.36 19.00 11.30
CA LYS A 223 16.35 17.55 11.12
C LYS A 223 16.12 16.83 12.45
N VAL A 224 15.12 15.94 12.50
CA VAL A 224 14.87 15.02 13.62
C VAL A 224 15.02 13.61 13.09
N GLU A 225 16.03 12.88 13.53
CA GLU A 225 16.36 11.52 13.05
C GLU A 225 16.44 11.39 11.52
N GLY A 226 16.83 12.46 10.83
CA GLY A 226 16.89 12.52 9.36
C GLY A 226 15.62 13.06 8.69
N TYR A 227 14.52 13.13 9.41
CA TYR A 227 13.26 13.70 8.93
C TYR A 227 13.34 15.22 8.90
N THR A 228 12.85 15.85 7.83
CA THR A 228 12.90 17.29 7.63
C THR A 228 11.73 17.98 8.32
N ILE A 229 12.02 19.04 9.10
CA ILE A 229 10.99 19.92 9.66
C ILE A 229 11.26 21.34 9.17
N PHE A 230 10.26 21.97 8.57
CA PHE A 230 10.27 23.38 8.19
C PHE A 230 9.74 24.23 9.35
N VAL A 231 10.51 25.26 9.70
CA VAL A 231 10.22 26.15 10.82
C VAL A 231 10.20 27.59 10.29
N PRO A 232 9.03 28.19 10.06
CA PRO A 232 8.93 29.60 9.66
C PRO A 232 9.66 30.53 10.63
N ASP A 233 10.23 31.61 10.10
CA ASP A 233 10.92 32.63 10.86
C ASP A 233 12.13 32.13 11.70
N ALA A 234 12.69 30.95 11.39
CA ALA A 234 13.91 30.44 12.01
C ALA A 234 15.11 30.60 11.07
N ALA A 235 16.23 31.08 11.60
CA ALA A 235 17.45 31.27 10.80
C ALA A 235 18.44 30.13 10.99
N GLU A 236 19.23 29.82 9.95
CA GLU A 236 20.30 28.83 10.04
C GLU A 236 21.24 29.10 11.21
N GLY A 237 21.51 28.07 12.01
CA GLY A 237 22.36 28.13 13.19
C GLY A 237 21.64 28.50 14.49
N GLU A 238 20.32 28.75 14.45
CA GLU A 238 19.52 28.90 15.65
C GLU A 238 19.15 27.51 16.25
N THR A 239 19.09 27.44 17.58
CA THR A 239 18.41 26.37 18.30
C THR A 239 17.10 26.92 18.85
N VAL A 240 15.97 26.33 18.46
CA VAL A 240 14.63 26.83 18.77
C VAL A 240 13.73 25.73 19.34
N GLU A 241 12.88 26.11 20.31
CA GLU A 241 11.77 25.26 20.74
C GLU A 241 10.61 25.45 19.75
N VAL A 242 10.09 24.35 19.25
CA VAL A 242 9.02 24.34 18.26
C VAL A 242 7.90 23.39 18.65
N GLU A 243 6.69 23.65 18.18
CA GLU A 243 5.55 22.74 18.21
C GLU A 243 5.24 22.26 16.80
N VAL A 244 5.25 20.95 16.58
CA VAL A 244 4.93 20.34 15.29
C VAL A 244 3.46 20.59 14.96
N THR A 245 3.17 21.17 13.81
CA THR A 245 1.83 21.60 13.38
C THR A 245 1.27 20.76 12.25
N ASP A 246 2.12 20.10 11.46
CA ASP A 246 1.69 19.21 10.39
C ASP A 246 2.81 18.19 10.09
N VAL A 247 2.43 16.94 9.80
CA VAL A 247 3.35 15.84 9.50
C VAL A 247 2.98 15.23 8.16
N LYS A 248 3.94 15.25 7.22
CA LYS A 248 3.83 14.63 5.89
C LYS A 248 4.84 13.50 5.76
N PRO A 249 4.71 12.57 4.81
CA PRO A 249 5.63 11.45 4.68
C PRO A 249 7.12 11.82 4.56
N ASN A 250 7.45 12.94 3.95
CA ASN A 250 8.84 13.32 3.69
C ASN A 250 9.34 14.53 4.51
N PHE A 251 8.42 15.26 5.12
CA PHE A 251 8.73 16.47 5.90
C PHE A 251 7.56 16.83 6.81
N GLY A 252 7.82 17.67 7.80
CA GLY A 252 6.79 18.26 8.64
C GLY A 252 6.95 19.77 8.73
N PHE A 253 5.97 20.42 9.33
CA PHE A 253 5.99 21.84 9.69
C PHE A 253 5.90 21.99 11.20
N ALA A 254 6.55 23.01 11.72
CA ALA A 254 6.48 23.35 13.13
C ALA A 254 6.53 24.87 13.31
N GLU A 255 5.92 25.37 14.38
CA GLU A 255 5.95 26.80 14.73
C GLU A 255 6.86 27.02 15.94
N LYS A 256 7.58 28.15 15.98
CA LYS A 256 8.34 28.58 17.17
C LYS A 256 7.39 28.82 18.36
N ARG A 257 7.77 28.37 19.54
CA ARG A 257 7.06 28.64 20.80
C ARG A 257 7.63 29.84 21.52
#